data_77dd2710b2f50201f6a13b84a71555bf
#
_entry.id   77dd2710b2f50201f6a13b84a71555bf
#
_cell.length_a   1.000
_cell.length_b   1.000
_cell.length_c   1.000
_cell.angle_alpha   90.00
_cell.angle_beta   90.00
_cell.angle_gamma   90.00
#
_symmetry.space_group_name_H-M   'P 1'
#
loop_
_entity.id
_entity.type
_entity.pdbx_description
1 polymer ?
#
loop_
_entity_poly.entity_id
_entity_poly.type
_entity_poly.pdbx_seq_one_letter_code
_entity_poly.pdbx_strand_id
1 'polypeptide(L)'
;MQKLYTKCLETANIEKAIRTVYSHEGAKTAGVDGISKTSNISQERIIKEVKLRLRRYKPVRSRTVKIPKGNGEFRELTIINLFDRIAQQAVYQIISPILEEQMSKHSYGFRKGIGAKTPVSRLATTLNRNKDIYTVELDFKKCFDNIPLDKAIERLKEMGIRNFQLLRTIKHLMWTSKEYLGVGLSQGTVLGPLLANCYLTKLDRFMEETFTLNTVDKHYSRNYKNHEENWIQWNMERGKKIHCNYYRYADDTFITCHNEAEQKFIASTLGKYIDKELDIEINEAKSHYRHNEIHFLGFKIVKSGHSVWVLIDNFKEYAARLKQFKFNTYAQCQEFMKWFRGVLNYFDIVNNLEDLLRAVADKLYYRSKHGVLKKVGTKYYYGNGRERVYIDVWAMRKATRTSFKEYLFSSKWINQRELLNSRESNKAIGAAFQYLWSLWTKQKGADAITKKALDPLNMEVHHVIPLSGGGTNELDNLILIAPETHKQLHYGKDLDKRFEKYRKHLK
;
A
#
# COMPACT_ATOMS: atom_id res chain seq x y z
N MET A 1 30.81 -3.50 -1.12
CA MET A 1 30.08 -2.86 -2.24
C MET A 1 30.02 -3.71 -3.53
N GLN A 2 31.07 -4.43 -3.91
CA GLN A 2 31.05 -5.36 -5.06
C GLN A 2 30.00 -6.48 -4.93
N LYS A 3 29.68 -6.91 -3.71
CA LYS A 3 28.79 -8.05 -3.42
C LYS A 3 27.34 -7.92 -3.95
N LEU A 4 26.77 -6.69 -4.08
CA LEU A 4 25.38 -6.55 -4.54
C LEU A 4 25.20 -6.92 -6.01
N TYR A 5 26.08 -6.41 -6.87
CA TYR A 5 26.04 -6.76 -8.29
C TYR A 5 26.26 -8.24 -8.53
N THR A 6 27.25 -8.85 -7.81
CA THR A 6 27.52 -10.28 -7.90
C THR A 6 26.31 -11.11 -7.48
N LYS A 7 25.60 -10.71 -6.42
CA LYS A 7 24.36 -11.38 -6.00
C LYS A 7 23.28 -11.37 -7.09
N CYS A 8 23.16 -10.31 -7.88
CA CYS A 8 22.23 -10.29 -9.00
C CYS A 8 22.54 -11.36 -10.06
N LEU A 9 23.82 -11.74 -10.22
CA LEU A 9 24.31 -12.72 -11.18
C LEU A 9 24.27 -14.17 -10.67
N GLU A 10 24.03 -14.39 -9.39
CA GLU A 10 23.95 -15.73 -8.80
C GLU A 10 22.82 -16.55 -9.44
N THR A 11 23.12 -17.79 -9.77
CA THR A 11 22.15 -18.69 -10.42
C THR A 11 20.88 -18.84 -9.57
N ALA A 12 21.03 -19.07 -8.27
CA ALA A 12 19.90 -19.19 -7.34
C ALA A 12 19.00 -17.95 -7.32
N ASN A 13 19.60 -16.74 -7.44
CA ASN A 13 18.84 -15.49 -7.52
C ASN A 13 18.05 -15.39 -8.84
N ILE A 14 18.65 -15.78 -9.96
CA ILE A 14 18.00 -15.78 -11.27
C ILE A 14 16.88 -16.83 -11.31
N GLU A 15 17.07 -18.02 -10.77
CA GLU A 15 16.02 -19.05 -10.64
C GLU A 15 14.83 -18.56 -9.82
N LYS A 16 15.08 -17.87 -8.72
CA LYS A 16 14.02 -17.21 -7.94
C LYS A 16 13.29 -16.16 -8.78
N ALA A 17 14.01 -15.37 -9.58
CA ALA A 17 13.41 -14.38 -10.47
C ALA A 17 12.55 -15.04 -11.57
N ILE A 18 12.99 -16.15 -12.14
CA ILE A 18 12.22 -16.96 -13.11
C ILE A 18 10.90 -17.41 -12.47
N ARG A 19 10.96 -18.04 -11.29
CA ARG A 19 9.75 -18.51 -10.57
C ARG A 19 8.78 -17.35 -10.29
N THR A 20 9.30 -16.20 -9.84
CA THR A 20 8.49 -15.02 -9.56
C THR A 20 7.83 -14.49 -10.83
N VAL A 21 8.57 -14.27 -11.91
CA VAL A 21 7.98 -13.78 -13.17
C VAL A 21 6.96 -14.77 -13.72
N TYR A 22 7.25 -16.07 -13.70
CA TYR A 22 6.36 -17.12 -14.22
C TYR A 22 5.08 -17.32 -13.42
N SER A 23 5.05 -16.91 -12.15
CA SER A 23 3.82 -16.94 -11.33
C SER A 23 2.78 -15.91 -11.76
N HIS A 24 3.18 -14.87 -12.50
CA HIS A 24 2.28 -13.83 -12.97
C HIS A 24 1.67 -14.17 -14.35
N GLU A 25 0.40 -13.84 -14.52
CA GLU A 25 -0.31 -14.02 -15.81
C GLU A 25 0.35 -13.23 -16.96
N GLY A 26 0.94 -12.08 -16.67
CA GLY A 26 1.68 -11.28 -17.63
C GLY A 26 2.84 -12.02 -18.30
N ALA A 27 3.38 -13.08 -17.70
CA ALA A 27 4.43 -13.89 -18.30
C ALA A 27 3.96 -14.66 -19.55
N LYS A 28 2.66 -14.85 -19.75
CA LYS A 28 2.07 -15.42 -20.98
C LYS A 28 2.11 -14.44 -22.15
N THR A 29 2.29 -13.15 -21.88
CA THR A 29 2.33 -12.11 -22.92
C THR A 29 3.74 -11.94 -23.41
N ALA A 30 4.00 -12.23 -24.68
CA ALA A 30 5.31 -12.06 -25.30
C ALA A 30 5.65 -10.57 -25.54
N GLY A 31 6.94 -10.24 -25.47
CA GLY A 31 7.48 -8.97 -25.95
C GLY A 31 7.55 -8.92 -27.49
N VAL A 32 8.47 -8.11 -28.02
CA VAL A 32 8.69 -8.00 -29.48
C VAL A 32 9.43 -9.23 -30.04
N ASP A 33 10.11 -10.00 -29.20
CA ASP A 33 10.83 -11.21 -29.55
C ASP A 33 9.93 -12.46 -29.68
N GLY A 34 8.63 -12.32 -29.42
CA GLY A 34 7.67 -13.42 -29.45
C GLY A 34 7.82 -14.42 -28.30
N ILE A 35 8.75 -14.21 -27.37
CA ILE A 35 9.05 -15.17 -26.29
C ILE A 35 8.16 -14.91 -25.06
N SER A 36 7.54 -15.97 -24.56
CA SER A 36 6.71 -15.97 -23.35
C SER A 36 7.01 -17.20 -22.48
N LYS A 37 6.38 -17.30 -21.31
CA LYS A 37 6.52 -18.50 -20.47
C LYS A 37 5.99 -19.80 -21.10
N THR A 38 5.19 -19.70 -22.16
CA THR A 38 4.67 -20.84 -22.91
C THR A 38 5.64 -21.31 -23.99
N SER A 39 6.71 -20.54 -24.25
CA SER A 39 7.78 -20.95 -25.16
C SER A 39 8.64 -22.05 -24.52
N ASN A 40 8.90 -23.11 -25.30
CA ASN A 40 9.69 -24.25 -24.81
C ASN A 40 11.20 -23.93 -24.79
N ILE A 41 11.63 -23.20 -23.74
CA ILE A 41 13.03 -22.75 -23.55
C ILE A 41 13.56 -23.36 -22.27
N SER A 42 14.73 -24.01 -22.34
CA SER A 42 15.35 -24.61 -21.15
C SER A 42 15.75 -23.54 -20.11
N GLN A 43 15.70 -23.92 -18.84
CA GLN A 43 16.05 -23.02 -17.75
C GLN A 43 17.50 -22.54 -17.83
N GLU A 44 18.43 -23.41 -18.28
CA GLU A 44 19.83 -23.08 -18.47
C GLU A 44 20.01 -21.96 -19.51
N ARG A 45 19.27 -22.05 -20.63
CA ARG A 45 19.26 -20.99 -21.63
C ARG A 45 18.74 -19.68 -21.09
N ILE A 46 17.65 -19.71 -20.32
CA ILE A 46 17.10 -18.50 -19.68
C ILE A 46 18.14 -17.88 -18.75
N ILE A 47 18.79 -18.68 -17.89
CA ILE A 47 19.82 -18.21 -16.96
C ILE A 47 20.98 -17.58 -17.72
N LYS A 48 21.47 -18.22 -18.80
CA LYS A 48 22.56 -17.70 -19.65
C LYS A 48 22.19 -16.34 -20.25
N GLU A 49 21.00 -16.22 -20.82
CA GLU A 49 20.51 -15.01 -21.45
C GLU A 49 20.31 -13.87 -20.42
N VAL A 50 19.80 -14.17 -19.23
CA VAL A 50 19.64 -13.19 -18.14
C VAL A 50 21.00 -12.71 -17.64
N LYS A 51 21.97 -13.62 -17.43
CA LYS A 51 23.35 -13.24 -17.05
C LYS A 51 24.00 -12.33 -18.09
N LEU A 52 23.76 -12.60 -19.37
CA LEU A 52 24.29 -11.77 -20.47
C LEU A 52 23.70 -10.35 -20.39
N ARG A 53 22.38 -10.22 -20.18
CA ARG A 53 21.70 -8.93 -20.02
C ARG A 53 22.22 -8.16 -18.81
N LEU A 54 22.40 -8.83 -17.68
CA LEU A 54 22.92 -8.18 -16.47
C LEU A 54 24.37 -7.68 -16.67
N ARG A 55 25.16 -8.37 -17.48
CA ARG A 55 26.58 -7.99 -17.76
C ARG A 55 26.76 -6.99 -18.88
N ARG A 56 26.01 -7.16 -19.96
CA ARG A 56 26.18 -6.38 -21.21
C ARG A 56 24.82 -6.14 -21.87
N TYR A 57 23.98 -5.39 -21.19
CA TYR A 57 22.65 -5.09 -21.73
C TYR A 57 22.77 -4.24 -23.02
N LYS A 58 22.07 -4.70 -24.05
CA LYS A 58 21.79 -3.91 -25.25
C LYS A 58 20.27 -3.61 -25.22
N PRO A 59 19.87 -2.33 -25.23
CA PRO A 59 18.47 -1.97 -25.26
C PRO A 59 17.75 -2.60 -26.45
N VAL A 60 16.64 -3.26 -26.19
CA VAL A 60 15.79 -3.89 -27.19
C VAL A 60 14.46 -3.16 -27.24
N ARG A 61 13.87 -3.02 -28.41
CA ARG A 61 12.53 -2.43 -28.57
C ARG A 61 11.53 -3.14 -27.67
N SER A 62 10.68 -2.36 -27.03
CA SER A 62 9.51 -2.85 -26.29
C SER A 62 8.25 -2.63 -27.12
N ARG A 63 7.19 -3.35 -26.78
CA ARG A 63 5.86 -3.18 -27.36
C ARG A 63 5.00 -2.34 -26.41
N THR A 64 4.26 -1.37 -26.92
CA THR A 64 3.30 -0.60 -26.14
C THR A 64 1.88 -1.08 -26.44
N VAL A 65 1.07 -1.26 -25.41
CA VAL A 65 -0.35 -1.61 -25.50
C VAL A 65 -1.16 -0.52 -24.78
N LYS A 66 -2.23 -0.07 -25.40
CA LYS A 66 -3.16 0.87 -24.80
C LYS A 66 -4.24 0.12 -24.05
N ILE A 67 -4.34 0.37 -22.75
CA ILE A 67 -5.38 -0.18 -21.88
C ILE A 67 -6.39 0.92 -21.57
N PRO A 68 -7.69 0.70 -21.80
CA PRO A 68 -8.70 1.72 -21.52
C PRO A 68 -8.79 1.98 -20.01
N LYS A 69 -8.84 3.26 -19.63
CA LYS A 69 -9.27 3.73 -18.32
C LYS A 69 -10.80 3.90 -18.34
N GLY A 70 -11.46 3.75 -17.21
CA GLY A 70 -12.93 3.84 -17.12
C GLY A 70 -13.56 5.16 -17.60
N ASN A 71 -12.77 6.20 -17.75
CA ASN A 71 -13.18 7.55 -18.18
C ASN A 71 -12.97 7.85 -19.68
N GLY A 72 -12.76 6.83 -20.52
CA GLY A 72 -12.49 7.00 -21.97
C GLY A 72 -11.02 7.31 -22.31
N GLU A 73 -10.17 7.57 -21.34
CA GLU A 73 -8.72 7.72 -21.54
C GLU A 73 -8.05 6.34 -21.69
N PHE A 74 -6.83 6.32 -22.23
CA PHE A 74 -6.00 5.14 -22.32
C PHE A 74 -4.74 5.29 -21.48
N ARG A 75 -4.33 4.17 -20.86
CA ARG A 75 -3.03 4.02 -20.24
C ARG A 75 -2.12 3.23 -21.20
N GLU A 76 -0.94 3.75 -21.45
CA GLU A 76 0.07 3.04 -22.22
C GLU A 76 0.87 2.11 -21.31
N LEU A 77 0.86 0.81 -21.63
CA LEU A 77 1.62 -0.19 -20.90
C LEU A 77 2.75 -0.71 -21.79
N THR A 78 3.97 -0.60 -21.31
CA THR A 78 5.15 -1.12 -21.97
C THR A 78 5.31 -2.61 -21.69
N ILE A 79 5.37 -3.43 -22.73
CA ILE A 79 5.62 -4.86 -22.63
C ILE A 79 7.05 -5.13 -23.07
N ILE A 80 7.95 -5.30 -22.11
CA ILE A 80 9.33 -5.69 -22.32
C ILE A 80 9.47 -7.19 -22.52
N ASN A 81 10.55 -7.65 -23.13
CA ASN A 81 10.83 -9.05 -23.38
C ASN A 81 10.90 -9.88 -22.09
N LEU A 82 10.61 -11.16 -22.18
CA LEU A 82 10.57 -12.05 -21.01
C LEU A 82 11.91 -12.07 -20.25
N PHE A 83 13.02 -12.17 -20.95
CA PHE A 83 14.35 -12.21 -20.31
C PHE A 83 14.70 -10.89 -19.64
N ASP A 84 14.21 -9.75 -20.16
CA ASP A 84 14.41 -8.44 -19.55
C ASP A 84 13.58 -8.30 -18.27
N ARG A 85 12.34 -8.84 -18.25
CA ARG A 85 11.53 -8.92 -17.02
C ARG A 85 12.24 -9.74 -15.95
N ILE A 86 12.82 -10.88 -16.31
CA ILE A 86 13.55 -11.73 -15.36
C ILE A 86 14.82 -11.03 -14.88
N ALA A 87 15.56 -10.34 -15.77
CA ALA A 87 16.74 -9.56 -15.39
C ALA A 87 16.39 -8.42 -14.42
N GLN A 88 15.32 -7.67 -14.71
CA GLN A 88 14.81 -6.65 -13.79
C GLN A 88 14.35 -7.24 -12.46
N GLN A 89 13.69 -8.40 -12.47
CA GLN A 89 13.27 -9.09 -11.25
C GLN A 89 14.47 -9.58 -10.43
N ALA A 90 15.54 -10.08 -11.08
CA ALA A 90 16.76 -10.49 -10.40
C ALA A 90 17.46 -9.32 -9.69
N VAL A 91 17.42 -8.12 -10.28
CA VAL A 91 17.91 -6.88 -9.65
C VAL A 91 16.97 -6.46 -8.52
N TYR A 92 15.66 -6.38 -8.79
CA TYR A 92 14.63 -5.95 -7.85
C TYR A 92 14.74 -6.67 -6.51
N GLN A 93 14.83 -8.01 -6.52
CA GLN A 93 14.81 -8.80 -5.28
C GLN A 93 16.09 -8.68 -4.44
N ILE A 94 17.16 -8.13 -4.99
CA ILE A 94 18.40 -7.81 -4.28
C ILE A 94 18.37 -6.41 -3.68
N ILE A 95 17.85 -5.41 -4.43
CA ILE A 95 17.91 -4.02 -3.98
C ILE A 95 16.68 -3.61 -3.17
N SER A 96 15.51 -4.20 -3.43
CA SER A 96 14.26 -3.78 -2.77
C SER A 96 14.30 -3.89 -1.24
N PRO A 97 14.91 -4.91 -0.59
CA PRO A 97 15.01 -4.94 0.86
C PRO A 97 15.81 -3.77 1.45
N ILE A 98 16.88 -3.37 0.78
CA ILE A 98 17.75 -2.27 1.22
C ILE A 98 16.99 -0.93 1.11
N LEU A 99 16.28 -0.75 -0.01
CA LEU A 99 15.52 0.47 -0.27
C LEU A 99 14.27 0.57 0.61
N GLU A 100 13.66 -0.57 0.95
CA GLU A 100 12.49 -0.63 1.82
C GLU A 100 12.77 -0.02 3.21
N GLU A 101 13.97 -0.23 3.77
CA GLU A 101 14.40 0.35 5.03
C GLU A 101 14.48 1.89 5.00
N GLN A 102 14.64 2.47 3.80
CA GLN A 102 14.74 3.91 3.58
C GLN A 102 13.41 4.56 3.17
N MET A 103 12.37 3.75 2.91
CA MET A 103 11.06 4.26 2.53
C MET A 103 10.34 4.88 3.72
N SER A 104 9.66 5.99 3.46
CA SER A 104 8.78 6.61 4.46
C SER A 104 7.69 5.63 4.92
N LYS A 105 7.38 5.67 6.21
CA LYS A 105 6.22 4.96 6.78
C LYS A 105 4.86 5.49 6.28
N HIS A 106 4.87 6.62 5.61
CA HIS A 106 3.70 7.27 5.02
C HIS A 106 3.53 6.96 3.53
N SER A 107 4.46 6.22 2.93
CA SER A 107 4.38 5.71 1.56
C SER A 107 3.89 4.27 1.56
N TYR A 108 2.86 3.95 0.78
CA TYR A 108 2.15 2.66 0.83
C TYR A 108 2.15 1.91 -0.51
N GLY A 109 2.17 2.61 -1.64
CA GLY A 109 2.06 1.98 -2.97
C GLY A 109 3.29 1.15 -3.35
N PHE A 110 3.09 0.07 -4.10
CA PHE A 110 4.13 -0.80 -4.65
C PHE A 110 5.09 -1.42 -3.61
N ARG A 111 4.69 -1.52 -2.36
CA ARG A 111 5.48 -2.11 -1.28
C ARG A 111 4.95 -3.49 -0.90
N LYS A 112 5.85 -4.42 -0.61
CA LYS A 112 5.49 -5.80 -0.25
C LYS A 112 4.67 -5.83 1.05
N GLY A 113 3.55 -6.54 1.04
CA GLY A 113 2.68 -6.68 2.19
C GLY A 113 1.82 -5.45 2.53
N ILE A 114 1.91 -4.37 1.75
CA ILE A 114 1.15 -3.14 1.94
C ILE A 114 0.24 -2.93 0.73
N GLY A 115 -1.06 -2.89 0.96
CA GLY A 115 -2.07 -2.63 -0.09
C GLY A 115 -2.84 -1.34 0.15
N ALA A 116 -3.73 -0.98 -0.79
CA ALA A 116 -4.58 0.20 -0.72
C ALA A 116 -5.44 0.27 0.56
N LYS A 117 -5.82 -0.86 1.10
CA LYS A 117 -6.58 -0.96 2.35
C LYS A 117 -5.83 -0.42 3.57
N THR A 118 -4.50 -0.50 3.58
CA THR A 118 -3.68 -0.04 4.72
C THR A 118 -3.81 1.46 4.95
N PRO A 119 -3.53 2.35 3.97
CA PRO A 119 -3.69 3.79 4.16
C PRO A 119 -5.15 4.18 4.38
N VAL A 120 -6.11 3.54 3.71
CA VAL A 120 -7.55 3.79 3.91
C VAL A 120 -7.99 3.46 5.33
N SER A 121 -7.62 2.29 5.87
CA SER A 121 -7.95 1.90 7.24
C SER A 121 -7.29 2.82 8.27
N ARG A 122 -6.06 3.24 8.00
CA ARG A 122 -5.32 4.17 8.84
C ARG A 122 -5.98 5.55 8.86
N LEU A 123 -6.33 6.06 7.70
CA LEU A 123 -7.07 7.31 7.52
C LEU A 123 -8.41 7.24 8.26
N ALA A 124 -9.24 6.21 8.03
CA ALA A 124 -10.52 6.05 8.71
C ALA A 124 -10.39 5.99 10.24
N THR A 125 -9.32 5.37 10.76
CA THR A 125 -9.05 5.33 12.21
C THR A 125 -8.69 6.70 12.77
N THR A 126 -7.94 7.51 12.01
CA THR A 126 -7.54 8.87 12.41
C THR A 126 -8.74 9.81 12.43
N LEU A 127 -9.66 9.68 11.48
CA LEU A 127 -10.85 10.52 11.36
C LEU A 127 -11.84 10.40 12.53
N ASN A 128 -11.84 9.28 13.21
CA ASN A 128 -12.72 9.08 14.38
C ASN A 128 -12.47 10.10 15.51
N ARG A 129 -11.37 10.86 15.43
CA ARG A 129 -10.90 11.76 16.49
C ARG A 129 -11.09 13.24 16.18
N ASN A 130 -11.29 13.61 14.92
CA ASN A 130 -11.37 15.00 14.47
C ASN A 130 -12.82 15.41 14.19
N LYS A 131 -13.20 16.67 14.52
CA LYS A 131 -14.55 17.19 14.27
C LYS A 131 -14.74 17.57 12.81
N ASP A 132 -13.86 18.37 12.27
CA ASP A 132 -13.85 18.82 10.87
C ASP A 132 -12.57 18.38 10.19
N ILE A 133 -12.65 18.13 8.90
CA ILE A 133 -11.55 17.60 8.10
C ILE A 133 -11.51 18.32 6.76
N TYR A 134 -10.39 18.94 6.50
CA TYR A 134 -10.03 19.53 5.24
C TYR A 134 -9.02 18.64 4.55
N THR A 135 -9.16 18.45 3.23
CA THR A 135 -8.32 17.52 2.48
C THR A 135 -7.58 18.21 1.34
N VAL A 136 -6.34 17.80 1.13
CA VAL A 136 -5.53 18.13 -0.05
C VAL A 136 -5.24 16.82 -0.76
N GLU A 137 -5.75 16.68 -1.96
CA GLU A 137 -5.55 15.54 -2.84
C GLU A 137 -4.77 16.02 -4.06
N LEU A 138 -3.57 15.52 -4.26
CA LEU A 138 -2.70 15.90 -5.36
C LEU A 138 -2.58 14.74 -6.35
N ASP A 139 -2.85 15.03 -7.61
CA ASP A 139 -2.59 14.17 -8.77
C ASP A 139 -1.42 14.77 -9.56
N PHE A 140 -0.52 13.94 -10.06
CA PHE A 140 0.60 14.38 -10.89
C PHE A 140 0.34 14.07 -12.35
N LYS A 141 0.64 15.05 -13.23
CA LYS A 141 0.55 14.85 -14.67
C LYS A 141 1.54 13.78 -15.11
N LYS A 142 1.02 12.63 -15.57
CA LYS A 142 1.83 11.53 -16.12
C LYS A 142 3.10 11.24 -15.29
N CYS A 143 2.95 11.12 -13.97
CA CYS A 143 4.07 11.04 -13.01
C CYS A 143 5.20 10.12 -13.48
N PHE A 144 4.88 8.88 -13.85
CA PHE A 144 5.88 7.90 -14.32
C PHE A 144 6.60 8.36 -15.60
N ASP A 145 5.87 9.00 -16.52
CA ASP A 145 6.44 9.43 -17.81
C ASP A 145 7.33 10.67 -17.66
N ASN A 146 7.20 11.42 -16.56
CA ASN A 146 7.91 12.67 -16.30
C ASN A 146 9.08 12.53 -15.30
N ILE A 147 9.17 11.42 -14.55
CA ILE A 147 10.33 11.21 -13.65
C ILE A 147 11.62 11.03 -14.46
N PRO A 148 12.64 11.90 -14.31
CA PRO A 148 13.91 11.74 -15.00
C PRO A 148 14.65 10.49 -14.52
N LEU A 149 14.99 9.58 -15.44
CA LEU A 149 15.64 8.32 -15.09
C LEU A 149 16.98 8.56 -14.36
N ASP A 150 17.77 9.55 -14.79
CA ASP A 150 19.04 9.84 -14.17
C ASP A 150 18.90 10.32 -12.72
N LYS A 151 17.91 11.16 -12.45
CA LYS A 151 17.59 11.60 -11.07
C LYS A 151 17.07 10.45 -10.21
N ALA A 152 16.28 9.52 -10.80
CA ALA A 152 15.85 8.32 -10.09
C ALA A 152 17.03 7.41 -9.75
N ILE A 153 18.01 7.25 -10.65
CA ILE A 153 19.26 6.49 -10.40
C ILE A 153 20.12 7.17 -9.33
N GLU A 154 20.23 8.50 -9.38
CA GLU A 154 20.95 9.26 -8.35
C GLU A 154 20.30 9.07 -6.98
N ARG A 155 18.95 9.08 -6.93
CA ARG A 155 18.22 8.80 -5.71
C ARG A 155 18.51 7.41 -5.14
N LEU A 156 18.65 6.38 -5.97
CA LEU A 156 19.09 5.06 -5.51
C LEU A 156 20.46 5.10 -4.83
N LYS A 157 21.38 5.90 -5.37
CA LYS A 157 22.72 6.09 -4.80
C LYS A 157 22.66 6.73 -3.43
N GLU A 158 21.83 7.77 -3.26
CA GLU A 158 21.57 8.44 -1.97
C GLU A 158 20.94 7.47 -0.96
N MET A 159 20.06 6.57 -1.42
CA MET A 159 19.39 5.55 -0.60
C MET A 159 20.27 4.31 -0.34
N GLY A 160 21.58 4.36 -0.62
CA GLY A 160 22.53 3.33 -0.24
C GLY A 160 22.95 2.35 -1.33
N ILE A 161 22.42 2.43 -2.54
CA ILE A 161 22.86 1.60 -3.68
C ILE A 161 24.03 2.28 -4.37
N ARG A 162 25.25 2.12 -3.83
CA ARG A 162 26.46 2.84 -4.29
C ARG A 162 27.32 2.06 -5.29
N ASN A 163 26.90 0.87 -5.73
CA ASN A 163 27.66 0.08 -6.70
C ASN A 163 27.47 0.63 -8.11
N PHE A 164 28.50 1.21 -8.68
CA PHE A 164 28.46 1.84 -10.02
C PHE A 164 27.98 0.90 -11.11
N GLN A 165 28.50 -0.34 -11.15
CA GLN A 165 28.09 -1.33 -12.14
C GLN A 165 26.62 -1.68 -12.05
N LEU A 166 26.10 -1.84 -10.82
CA LEU A 166 24.67 -2.12 -10.58
C LEU A 166 23.80 -0.94 -11.01
N LEU A 167 24.16 0.29 -10.64
CA LEU A 167 23.43 1.49 -11.05
C LEU A 167 23.41 1.64 -12.58
N ARG A 168 24.56 1.41 -13.24
CA ARG A 168 24.64 1.40 -14.69
C ARG A 168 23.75 0.31 -15.30
N THR A 169 23.76 -0.90 -14.73
CA THR A 169 22.90 -2.01 -15.18
C THR A 169 21.42 -1.66 -15.03
N ILE A 170 21.01 -1.09 -13.90
CA ILE A 170 19.63 -0.63 -13.68
C ILE A 170 19.24 0.41 -14.73
N LYS A 171 20.08 1.42 -14.94
CA LYS A 171 19.85 2.45 -15.96
C LYS A 171 19.64 1.82 -17.34
N HIS A 172 20.50 0.90 -17.74
CA HIS A 172 20.39 0.21 -19.02
C HIS A 172 19.13 -0.66 -19.13
N LEU A 173 18.77 -1.40 -18.08
CA LEU A 173 17.56 -2.23 -18.06
C LEU A 173 16.27 -1.41 -18.13
N MET A 174 16.30 -0.15 -17.71
CA MET A 174 15.18 0.78 -17.83
C MET A 174 15.08 1.43 -19.22
N TRP A 175 16.13 1.34 -20.02
CA TRP A 175 16.13 1.81 -21.40
C TRP A 175 15.33 0.87 -22.30
N THR A 176 14.04 0.97 -22.22
CA THR A 176 13.11 0.26 -23.10
C THR A 176 12.72 1.16 -24.27
N SER A 177 13.56 1.32 -25.19
CA SER A 177 13.41 1.61 -26.61
C SER A 177 12.36 2.57 -27.16
N LYS A 178 11.68 3.37 -26.43
CA LYS A 178 11.12 4.58 -27.02
C LYS A 178 12.03 5.72 -26.61
N GLU A 179 12.84 6.13 -27.57
CA GLU A 179 13.47 7.42 -27.55
C GLU A 179 14.17 7.78 -26.23
N TYR A 180 15.41 7.62 -26.27
CA TYR A 180 16.49 7.96 -25.36
C TYR A 180 16.45 9.43 -24.91
N LEU A 181 15.38 9.88 -24.33
CA LEU A 181 15.26 11.26 -23.88
C LEU A 181 15.64 11.45 -22.42
N GLY A 182 16.02 10.37 -21.69
CA GLY A 182 16.36 10.46 -20.26
C GLY A 182 15.17 10.76 -19.35
N VAL A 183 13.98 10.86 -19.92
CA VAL A 183 12.74 11.18 -19.21
C VAL A 183 11.80 9.98 -19.23
N GLY A 184 11.22 9.69 -18.09
CA GLY A 184 10.18 8.70 -17.93
C GLY A 184 10.64 7.33 -17.43
N LEU A 185 9.80 6.78 -16.58
CA LEU A 185 9.85 5.39 -16.11
C LEU A 185 8.72 4.63 -16.82
N SER A 186 9.08 3.72 -17.72
CA SER A 186 8.08 2.97 -18.50
C SER A 186 7.12 2.19 -17.59
N GLN A 187 5.82 2.43 -17.74
CA GLN A 187 4.78 1.67 -17.04
C GLN A 187 4.75 0.22 -17.56
N GLY A 188 4.73 -0.75 -16.67
CA GLY A 188 4.75 -2.18 -17.01
C GLY A 188 6.13 -2.86 -16.86
N THR A 189 7.15 -2.11 -16.51
CA THR A 189 8.46 -2.66 -16.12
C THR A 189 8.46 -3.08 -14.65
N VAL A 190 9.33 -4.01 -14.28
CA VAL A 190 9.42 -4.51 -12.89
C VAL A 190 10.08 -3.49 -11.96
N LEU A 191 11.08 -2.77 -12.45
CA LEU A 191 11.82 -1.77 -11.65
C LEU A 191 11.14 -0.41 -11.61
N GLY A 192 10.28 -0.06 -12.58
CA GLY A 192 9.66 1.25 -12.69
C GLY A 192 8.95 1.71 -11.41
N PRO A 193 8.05 0.90 -10.84
CA PRO A 193 7.36 1.25 -9.59
C PRO A 193 8.30 1.48 -8.40
N LEU A 194 9.37 0.69 -8.28
CA LEU A 194 10.37 0.86 -7.22
C LEU A 194 11.14 2.18 -7.40
N LEU A 195 11.57 2.47 -8.63
CA LEU A 195 12.30 3.70 -8.95
C LEU A 195 11.43 4.95 -8.71
N ALA A 196 10.15 4.89 -9.12
CA ALA A 196 9.20 5.97 -8.86
C ALA A 196 9.03 6.21 -7.36
N ASN A 197 8.84 5.14 -6.57
CA ASN A 197 8.76 5.27 -5.12
C ASN A 197 10.03 5.87 -4.51
N CYS A 198 11.22 5.41 -4.94
CA CYS A 198 12.49 5.96 -4.49
C CYS A 198 12.61 7.46 -4.81
N TYR A 199 12.24 7.86 -6.02
CA TYR A 199 12.26 9.26 -6.43
C TYR A 199 11.33 10.11 -5.56
N LEU A 200 10.10 9.68 -5.35
CA LEU A 200 9.09 10.36 -4.56
C LEU A 200 9.39 10.37 -3.04
N THR A 201 10.38 9.61 -2.55
CA THR A 201 10.83 9.76 -1.16
C THR A 201 11.37 11.16 -0.85
N LYS A 202 11.70 11.98 -1.86
CA LYS A 202 12.03 13.40 -1.66
C LYS A 202 10.82 14.16 -1.11
N LEU A 203 9.64 13.92 -1.70
CA LEU A 203 8.38 14.49 -1.21
C LEU A 203 8.06 14.00 0.21
N ASP A 204 8.21 12.69 0.45
CA ASP A 204 7.96 12.14 1.79
C ASP A 204 8.84 12.78 2.86
N ARG A 205 10.13 12.94 2.59
CA ARG A 205 11.08 13.59 3.52
C ARG A 205 10.75 15.05 3.74
N PHE A 206 10.43 15.78 2.67
CA PHE A 206 9.98 17.16 2.80
C PHE A 206 8.77 17.28 3.72
N MET A 207 7.78 16.38 3.57
CA MET A 207 6.62 16.36 4.46
C MET A 207 7.00 16.05 5.91
N GLU A 208 7.89 15.08 6.15
CA GLU A 208 8.36 14.69 7.48
C GLU A 208 9.19 15.80 8.17
N GLU A 209 9.94 16.56 7.38
CA GLU A 209 10.77 17.65 7.87
C GLU A 209 9.96 18.93 8.14
N THR A 210 8.97 19.22 7.29
CA THR A 210 8.20 20.47 7.33
C THR A 210 7.01 20.40 8.29
N PHE A 211 6.35 19.24 8.37
CA PHE A 211 5.11 19.05 9.13
C PHE A 211 5.26 18.02 10.25
N THR A 212 4.37 18.09 11.22
CA THR A 212 4.20 17.01 12.21
C THR A 212 3.16 16.03 11.69
N LEU A 213 3.60 14.84 11.28
CA LEU A 213 2.76 13.90 10.55
C LEU A 213 2.09 12.85 11.44
N ASN A 214 0.80 12.62 11.18
CA ASN A 214 0.02 11.48 11.69
C ASN A 214 0.11 11.31 13.21
N THR A 215 0.24 12.40 13.95
CA THR A 215 0.23 12.44 15.41
C THR A 215 -1.14 12.91 15.90
N VAL A 216 -1.52 12.47 17.09
CA VAL A 216 -2.70 13.01 17.77
C VAL A 216 -2.22 14.00 18.81
N ASP A 217 -2.43 15.27 18.56
CA ASP A 217 -2.25 16.29 19.58
C ASP A 217 -3.57 16.57 20.29
N LYS A 218 -3.60 16.31 21.60
CA LYS A 218 -4.79 16.58 22.43
C LYS A 218 -5.05 18.08 22.60
N HIS A 219 -4.04 18.92 22.44
CA HIS A 219 -4.17 20.37 22.56
C HIS A 219 -4.68 21.03 21.28
N TYR A 220 -4.52 20.38 20.13
CA TYR A 220 -4.93 20.91 18.84
C TYR A 220 -6.45 21.12 18.68
N SER A 221 -7.26 20.33 19.37
CA SER A 221 -8.73 20.33 19.17
C SER A 221 -9.46 21.48 19.87
N ARG A 222 -8.82 22.23 20.78
CA ARG A 222 -9.51 23.24 21.59
C ARG A 222 -9.33 24.70 21.15
N ASN A 223 -8.21 25.05 20.54
CA ASN A 223 -7.81 26.46 20.34
C ASN A 223 -7.76 26.94 18.88
N TYR A 224 -8.13 26.14 17.89
CA TYR A 224 -7.79 26.43 16.48
C TYR A 224 -8.97 26.72 15.55
N LYS A 225 -10.09 27.19 16.08
CA LYS A 225 -11.26 27.50 15.25
C LYS A 225 -11.11 28.70 14.31
N ASN A 226 -10.17 29.61 14.57
CA ASN A 226 -10.07 30.89 13.88
C ASN A 226 -8.62 31.30 13.61
N HIS A 227 -7.78 30.42 13.04
CA HIS A 227 -6.39 30.84 12.73
C HIS A 227 -6.31 31.42 11.33
N GLU A 228 -6.03 32.71 11.29
CA GLU A 228 -5.66 33.45 10.09
C GLU A 228 -4.32 32.95 9.52
N GLU A 229 -4.10 33.12 8.21
CA GLU A 229 -2.85 32.70 7.53
C GLU A 229 -1.58 33.23 8.21
N ASN A 230 -1.65 34.46 8.73
CA ASN A 230 -0.55 35.09 9.47
C ASN A 230 -0.14 34.31 10.71
N TRP A 231 -1.06 33.63 11.40
CA TRP A 231 -0.75 32.86 12.59
C TRP A 231 -0.03 31.54 12.24
N ILE A 232 -0.38 30.91 11.12
CA ILE A 232 0.29 29.70 10.63
C ILE A 232 1.75 30.03 10.33
N GLN A 233 1.99 31.09 9.55
CA GLN A 233 3.32 31.57 9.23
C GLN A 233 4.11 31.94 10.47
N TRP A 234 3.51 32.69 11.41
CA TRP A 234 4.12 33.10 12.67
C TRP A 234 4.55 31.90 13.54
N ASN A 235 3.79 30.81 13.57
CA ASN A 235 4.19 29.58 14.28
C ASN A 235 5.34 28.86 13.56
N MET A 236 5.31 28.79 12.24
CA MET A 236 6.37 28.18 11.45
C MET A 236 7.70 28.90 11.63
N GLU A 237 7.69 30.24 11.60
CA GLU A 237 8.86 31.09 11.87
C GLU A 237 9.47 30.86 13.27
N ARG A 238 8.67 30.38 14.21
CA ARG A 238 9.09 29.98 15.57
C ARG A 238 9.40 28.51 15.74
N GLY A 239 9.56 27.78 14.63
CA GLY A 239 9.90 26.36 14.64
C GLY A 239 8.76 25.44 15.07
N LYS A 240 7.50 25.93 15.16
CA LYS A 240 6.32 25.11 15.42
C LYS A 240 5.79 24.56 14.11
N LYS A 241 5.79 23.25 13.95
CA LYS A 241 5.28 22.58 12.78
C LYS A 241 3.77 22.42 12.82
N ILE A 242 3.11 22.61 11.67
CA ILE A 242 1.69 22.32 11.50
C ILE A 242 1.47 20.80 11.54
N HIS A 243 0.39 20.38 12.19
CA HIS A 243 -0.02 18.97 12.24
C HIS A 243 -0.92 18.63 11.06
N CYS A 244 -0.58 17.59 10.32
CA CYS A 244 -1.43 17.04 9.28
C CYS A 244 -1.28 15.52 9.19
N ASN A 245 -2.21 14.85 8.52
CA ASN A 245 -2.05 13.44 8.20
C ASN A 245 -1.66 13.32 6.73
N TYR A 246 -0.63 12.56 6.44
CA TYR A 246 -0.06 12.38 5.12
C TYR A 246 -0.06 10.91 4.72
N TYR A 247 -0.57 10.63 3.53
CA TYR A 247 -0.66 9.29 2.95
C TYR A 247 -0.30 9.37 1.48
N ARG A 248 0.72 8.63 1.06
CA ARG A 248 1.08 8.53 -0.35
C ARG A 248 0.96 7.08 -0.82
N TYR A 249 0.17 6.86 -1.86
CA TYR A 249 0.06 5.57 -2.53
C TYR A 249 0.53 5.70 -3.97
N ALA A 250 1.78 5.31 -4.24
CA ALA A 250 2.46 5.59 -5.51
C ALA A 250 2.55 7.10 -5.77
N ASP A 251 1.88 7.58 -6.81
CA ASP A 251 1.72 8.99 -7.18
C ASP A 251 0.52 9.66 -6.50
N ASP A 252 -0.48 8.92 -6.07
CA ASP A 252 -1.63 9.48 -5.34
C ASP A 252 -1.20 10.01 -3.96
N THR A 253 -1.27 11.31 -3.78
CA THR A 253 -0.90 12.00 -2.53
C THR A 253 -2.13 12.58 -1.85
N PHE A 254 -2.37 12.16 -0.61
CA PHE A 254 -3.54 12.53 0.18
C PHE A 254 -3.16 13.07 1.56
N ILE A 255 -3.67 14.25 1.91
CA ILE A 255 -3.39 14.93 3.16
C ILE A 255 -4.71 15.37 3.81
N THR A 256 -4.76 15.28 5.15
CA THR A 256 -5.86 15.89 5.92
C THR A 256 -5.33 16.87 6.94
N CYS A 257 -6.05 17.95 7.14
CA CYS A 257 -5.77 19.01 8.12
C CYS A 257 -7.06 19.49 8.79
N HIS A 258 -6.99 20.49 9.67
CA HIS A 258 -8.07 20.82 10.59
C HIS A 258 -8.92 22.01 10.14
N ASN A 259 -8.39 22.89 9.30
CA ASN A 259 -9.10 24.09 8.84
C ASN A 259 -8.65 24.48 7.43
N GLU A 260 -9.36 25.43 6.83
CA GLU A 260 -9.13 25.91 5.48
C GLU A 260 -7.80 26.65 5.33
N ALA A 261 -7.37 27.42 6.35
CA ALA A 261 -6.10 28.14 6.31
C ALA A 261 -4.91 27.15 6.25
N GLU A 262 -4.94 26.07 7.03
CA GLU A 262 -3.95 24.99 6.97
C GLU A 262 -3.98 24.29 5.60
N GLN A 263 -5.16 24.05 5.04
CA GLN A 263 -5.32 23.45 3.71
C GLN A 263 -4.62 24.27 2.64
N LYS A 264 -4.90 25.58 2.60
CA LYS A 264 -4.28 26.53 1.65
C LYS A 264 -2.77 26.62 1.84
N PHE A 265 -2.33 26.69 3.09
CA PHE A 265 -0.89 26.74 3.43
C PHE A 265 -0.15 25.47 2.98
N ILE A 266 -0.69 24.29 3.29
CA ILE A 266 -0.11 23.00 2.91
C ILE A 266 -0.04 22.89 1.38
N ALA A 267 -1.13 23.22 0.69
CA ALA A 267 -1.19 23.18 -0.77
C ALA A 267 -0.16 24.11 -1.42
N SER A 268 -0.07 25.38 -0.96
CA SER A 268 0.90 26.34 -1.46
C SER A 268 2.36 25.93 -1.18
N THR A 269 2.62 25.41 0.02
CA THR A 269 3.97 24.97 0.42
C THR A 269 4.42 23.76 -0.41
N LEU A 270 3.52 22.80 -0.64
CA LEU A 270 3.78 21.64 -1.49
C LEU A 270 3.97 22.03 -2.96
N GLY A 271 3.12 22.90 -3.50
CA GLY A 271 3.25 23.39 -4.87
C GLY A 271 4.63 23.99 -5.11
N LYS A 272 5.06 24.91 -4.25
CA LYS A 272 6.39 25.53 -4.34
C LYS A 272 7.54 24.52 -4.26
N TYR A 273 7.41 23.50 -3.41
CA TYR A 273 8.43 22.45 -3.30
C TYR A 273 8.48 21.56 -4.54
N ILE A 274 7.32 21.14 -5.02
CA ILE A 274 7.22 20.28 -6.20
C ILE A 274 7.78 20.98 -7.42
N ASP A 275 7.39 22.24 -7.67
CA ASP A 275 7.87 23.02 -8.80
C ASP A 275 9.39 23.23 -8.78
N LYS A 276 9.97 23.39 -7.57
CA LYS A 276 11.39 23.69 -7.42
C LYS A 276 12.29 22.46 -7.40
N GLU A 277 11.85 21.38 -6.75
CA GLU A 277 12.73 20.24 -6.37
C GLU A 277 12.38 18.94 -7.08
N LEU A 278 11.16 18.85 -7.64
CA LEU A 278 10.70 17.68 -8.38
C LEU A 278 10.39 18.08 -9.82
N ASP A 279 10.89 17.31 -10.78
CA ASP A 279 10.63 17.56 -12.21
C ASP A 279 9.30 16.93 -12.64
N ILE A 280 8.28 17.08 -11.83
CA ILE A 280 6.92 16.58 -12.07
C ILE A 280 5.93 17.72 -11.83
N GLU A 281 4.87 17.75 -12.62
CA GLU A 281 3.85 18.81 -12.54
C GLU A 281 2.61 18.31 -11.81
N ILE A 282 2.00 19.18 -10.98
CA ILE A 282 0.68 18.95 -10.40
C ILE A 282 -0.38 19.04 -11.50
N ASN A 283 -1.31 18.10 -11.49
CA ASN A 283 -2.48 18.11 -12.34
C ASN A 283 -3.63 18.84 -11.63
N GLU A 284 -3.68 20.16 -11.78
CA GLU A 284 -4.67 21.00 -11.11
C GLU A 284 -6.13 20.57 -11.41
N ALA A 285 -6.40 20.06 -12.61
CA ALA A 285 -7.74 19.61 -12.99
C ALA A 285 -8.20 18.33 -12.24
N LYS A 286 -7.25 17.54 -11.70
CA LYS A 286 -7.50 16.30 -10.97
C LYS A 286 -7.11 16.40 -9.49
N SER A 287 -6.51 17.51 -9.07
CA SER A 287 -6.24 17.80 -7.67
C SER A 287 -7.47 18.39 -6.99
N HIS A 288 -7.77 17.96 -5.78
CA HIS A 288 -9.01 18.35 -5.11
C HIS A 288 -8.75 18.84 -3.68
N TYR A 289 -9.50 19.89 -3.33
CA TYR A 289 -9.51 20.49 -1.99
C TYR A 289 -10.95 20.40 -1.45
N ARG A 290 -11.18 19.57 -0.43
CA ARG A 290 -12.53 19.28 0.05
C ARG A 290 -12.65 19.47 1.56
N HIS A 291 -13.89 19.57 2.03
CA HIS A 291 -14.25 19.63 3.45
C HIS A 291 -15.22 18.50 3.76
N ASN A 292 -14.89 17.68 4.75
CA ASN A 292 -15.67 16.54 5.26
C ASN A 292 -16.04 15.46 4.23
N GLU A 293 -15.47 15.51 3.05
CA GLU A 293 -15.65 14.51 2.00
C GLU A 293 -14.30 13.93 1.60
N ILE A 294 -14.18 12.63 1.62
CA ILE A 294 -12.94 11.93 1.38
C ILE A 294 -13.15 10.85 0.33
N HIS A 295 -12.39 10.95 -0.75
CA HIS A 295 -12.29 9.96 -1.81
C HIS A 295 -10.84 9.56 -1.94
N PHE A 296 -10.50 8.32 -1.63
CA PHE A 296 -9.12 7.86 -1.69
C PHE A 296 -9.04 6.39 -2.10
N LEU A 297 -8.30 6.11 -3.16
CA LEU A 297 -8.06 4.76 -3.68
C LEU A 297 -9.37 3.97 -3.92
N GLY A 298 -10.40 4.61 -4.49
CA GLY A 298 -11.69 4.00 -4.77
C GLY A 298 -12.58 3.75 -3.53
N PHE A 299 -12.18 4.28 -2.39
CA PHE A 299 -12.99 4.29 -1.17
C PHE A 299 -13.49 5.69 -0.88
N LYS A 300 -14.78 5.78 -0.52
CA LYS A 300 -15.38 6.99 0.06
C LYS A 300 -15.44 6.81 1.57
N ILE A 301 -14.88 7.77 2.31
CA ILE A 301 -14.92 7.77 3.77
C ILE A 301 -15.85 8.89 4.22
N VAL A 302 -16.86 8.52 4.99
CA VAL A 302 -17.89 9.44 5.50
C VAL A 302 -17.87 9.40 7.02
N LYS A 303 -17.87 10.59 7.62
CA LYS A 303 -18.01 10.74 9.05
C LYS A 303 -19.42 11.22 9.37
N SER A 304 -20.13 10.50 10.25
CA SER A 304 -21.44 10.87 10.77
C SER A 304 -21.41 10.77 12.30
N GLY A 305 -21.43 11.91 12.97
CA GLY A 305 -21.30 11.99 14.43
C GLY A 305 -19.98 11.35 14.91
N HIS A 306 -20.09 10.32 15.74
CA HIS A 306 -18.95 9.57 16.27
C HIS A 306 -18.55 8.36 15.39
N SER A 307 -19.26 8.10 14.30
CA SER A 307 -19.04 6.93 13.45
C SER A 307 -18.35 7.32 12.16
N VAL A 308 -17.41 6.47 11.74
CA VAL A 308 -16.74 6.55 10.44
C VAL A 308 -17.17 5.37 9.60
N TRP A 309 -17.62 5.66 8.39
CA TRP A 309 -18.06 4.69 7.41
C TRP A 309 -17.09 4.68 6.24
N VAL A 310 -16.62 3.50 5.89
CA VAL A 310 -15.83 3.28 4.69
C VAL A 310 -16.73 2.62 3.65
N LEU A 311 -16.88 3.25 2.50
CA LEU A 311 -17.81 2.84 1.45
C LEU A 311 -17.05 2.61 0.14
N ILE A 312 -17.64 1.85 -0.76
CA ILE A 312 -17.21 1.81 -2.17
C ILE A 312 -17.53 3.17 -2.79
N ASP A 313 -16.54 3.86 -3.31
CA ASP A 313 -16.70 5.21 -3.85
C ASP A 313 -17.64 5.24 -5.06
N ASN A 314 -17.31 4.54 -6.12
CA ASN A 314 -18.10 4.48 -7.36
C ASN A 314 -19.05 3.28 -7.39
N PHE A 315 -19.86 3.09 -6.33
CA PHE A 315 -20.77 1.94 -6.23
C PHE A 315 -21.65 1.75 -7.48
N LYS A 316 -22.11 2.84 -8.08
CA LYS A 316 -22.95 2.80 -9.30
C LYS A 316 -22.23 2.15 -10.49
N GLU A 317 -20.93 2.32 -10.63
CA GLU A 317 -20.13 1.69 -11.69
C GLU A 317 -20.04 0.18 -11.51
N TYR A 318 -19.84 -0.29 -10.27
CA TYR A 318 -19.86 -1.71 -9.94
C TYR A 318 -21.22 -2.34 -10.19
N ALA A 319 -22.30 -1.65 -9.84
CA ALA A 319 -23.66 -2.07 -10.12
C ALA A 319 -23.95 -2.12 -11.65
N ALA A 320 -23.47 -1.14 -12.41
CA ALA A 320 -23.57 -1.09 -13.87
C ALA A 320 -22.77 -2.24 -14.52
N ARG A 321 -21.54 -2.47 -14.04
CA ARG A 321 -20.71 -3.61 -14.50
C ARG A 321 -21.39 -4.94 -14.20
N LEU A 322 -21.99 -5.10 -13.02
CA LEU A 322 -22.75 -6.28 -12.67
C LEU A 322 -23.87 -6.57 -13.68
N LYS A 323 -24.61 -5.53 -14.14
CA LYS A 323 -25.69 -5.68 -15.14
C LYS A 323 -25.19 -6.24 -16.47
N GLN A 324 -23.95 -5.99 -16.88
CA GLN A 324 -23.38 -6.45 -18.14
C GLN A 324 -23.06 -7.95 -18.16
N PHE A 325 -22.84 -8.59 -17.00
CA PHE A 325 -22.55 -10.01 -16.96
C PHE A 325 -23.71 -10.86 -17.45
N LYS A 326 -23.40 -11.75 -18.39
CA LYS A 326 -24.26 -12.82 -18.87
C LYS A 326 -23.76 -14.12 -18.25
N PHE A 327 -24.61 -15.11 -18.09
CA PHE A 327 -24.26 -16.40 -17.48
C PHE A 327 -24.57 -17.56 -18.42
N ASN A 328 -24.51 -17.31 -19.73
CA ASN A 328 -24.94 -18.27 -20.77
C ASN A 328 -23.84 -19.30 -21.13
N THR A 329 -22.58 -19.02 -20.74
CA THR A 329 -21.44 -19.93 -20.99
C THR A 329 -20.59 -20.10 -19.75
N TYR A 330 -19.82 -21.20 -19.72
CA TYR A 330 -18.85 -21.47 -18.67
C TYR A 330 -17.84 -20.34 -18.53
N ALA A 331 -17.29 -19.83 -19.63
CA ALA A 331 -16.33 -18.74 -19.64
C ALA A 331 -16.90 -17.44 -19.03
N GLN A 332 -18.15 -17.10 -19.33
CA GLN A 332 -18.83 -15.92 -18.74
C GLN A 332 -19.03 -16.08 -17.24
N CYS A 333 -19.36 -17.27 -16.76
CA CYS A 333 -19.47 -17.54 -15.33
C CYS A 333 -18.10 -17.43 -14.64
N GLN A 334 -17.04 -17.92 -15.27
CA GLN A 334 -15.67 -17.78 -14.76
C GLN A 334 -15.19 -16.32 -14.73
N GLU A 335 -15.49 -15.55 -15.79
CA GLU A 335 -15.18 -14.11 -15.85
C GLU A 335 -15.87 -13.37 -14.71
N PHE A 336 -17.17 -13.62 -14.49
CA PHE A 336 -17.89 -13.06 -13.36
C PHE A 336 -17.25 -13.43 -12.03
N MET A 337 -16.91 -14.69 -11.81
CA MET A 337 -16.29 -15.16 -10.57
C MET A 337 -14.94 -14.51 -10.33
N LYS A 338 -14.13 -14.33 -11.37
CA LYS A 338 -12.84 -13.65 -11.29
C LYS A 338 -13.02 -12.17 -10.90
N TRP A 339 -13.93 -11.48 -11.58
CA TRP A 339 -14.26 -10.10 -11.27
C TRP A 339 -14.80 -9.95 -9.84
N PHE A 340 -15.77 -10.76 -9.46
CA PHE A 340 -16.44 -10.66 -8.17
C PHE A 340 -15.49 -10.97 -7.00
N ARG A 341 -14.63 -11.98 -7.13
CA ARG A 341 -13.56 -12.23 -6.15
C ARG A 341 -12.59 -11.04 -6.01
N GLY A 342 -12.22 -10.43 -7.13
CA GLY A 342 -11.39 -9.22 -7.13
C GLY A 342 -12.05 -8.08 -6.35
N VAL A 343 -13.33 -7.83 -6.60
CA VAL A 343 -14.11 -6.79 -5.88
C VAL A 343 -14.21 -7.10 -4.40
N LEU A 344 -14.56 -8.33 -4.03
CA LEU A 344 -14.65 -8.74 -2.63
C LEU A 344 -13.32 -8.61 -1.90
N ASN A 345 -12.22 -9.04 -2.52
CA ASN A 345 -10.90 -8.94 -1.92
C ASN A 345 -10.40 -7.50 -1.79
N TYR A 346 -10.83 -6.61 -2.70
CA TYR A 346 -10.45 -5.20 -2.64
C TYR A 346 -11.27 -4.44 -1.61
N PHE A 347 -12.57 -4.69 -1.54
CA PHE A 347 -13.52 -3.96 -0.72
C PHE A 347 -14.00 -4.73 0.54
N ASP A 348 -13.25 -5.68 1.05
CA ASP A 348 -13.65 -6.47 2.24
C ASP A 348 -13.80 -5.64 3.53
N ILE A 349 -13.22 -4.43 3.56
CA ILE A 349 -13.24 -3.50 4.71
C ILE A 349 -14.41 -2.50 4.69
N VAL A 350 -15.23 -2.46 3.62
CA VAL A 350 -16.29 -1.45 3.47
C VAL A 350 -17.57 -1.83 4.21
N ASN A 351 -18.31 -0.80 4.61
CA ASN A 351 -19.58 -0.97 5.32
C ASN A 351 -20.75 -1.30 4.37
N ASN A 352 -20.72 -0.85 3.11
CA ASN A 352 -21.78 -1.08 2.13
C ASN A 352 -21.55 -2.29 1.22
N LEU A 353 -20.69 -3.23 1.60
CA LEU A 353 -20.45 -4.45 0.83
C LEU A 353 -21.73 -5.29 0.70
N GLU A 354 -22.60 -5.27 1.70
CA GLU A 354 -23.87 -6.02 1.70
C GLU A 354 -24.80 -5.61 0.57
N ASP A 355 -24.82 -4.32 0.21
CA ASP A 355 -25.66 -3.83 -0.88
C ASP A 355 -25.22 -4.42 -2.23
N LEU A 356 -23.89 -4.55 -2.42
CA LEU A 356 -23.35 -5.21 -3.60
C LEU A 356 -23.66 -6.71 -3.60
N LEU A 357 -23.55 -7.38 -2.46
CA LEU A 357 -23.86 -8.80 -2.31
C LEU A 357 -25.34 -9.08 -2.60
N ARG A 358 -26.24 -8.23 -2.13
CA ARG A 358 -27.68 -8.30 -2.44
C ARG A 358 -27.91 -8.15 -3.93
N ALA A 359 -27.36 -7.11 -4.56
CA ALA A 359 -27.47 -6.90 -6.01
C ALA A 359 -26.95 -8.10 -6.82
N VAL A 360 -25.86 -8.74 -6.40
CA VAL A 360 -25.34 -9.97 -7.02
C VAL A 360 -26.32 -11.13 -6.81
N ALA A 361 -26.83 -11.33 -5.60
CA ALA A 361 -27.79 -12.40 -5.28
C ALA A 361 -29.07 -12.25 -6.11
N ASP A 362 -29.61 -11.03 -6.24
CA ASP A 362 -30.80 -10.74 -7.05
C ASP A 362 -30.56 -11.05 -8.53
N LYS A 363 -29.42 -10.64 -9.06
CA LYS A 363 -29.04 -10.96 -10.45
C LYS A 363 -28.96 -12.46 -10.70
N LEU A 364 -28.31 -13.21 -9.81
CA LEU A 364 -28.18 -14.68 -9.94
C LEU A 364 -29.54 -15.36 -9.78
N TYR A 365 -30.39 -14.90 -8.87
CA TYR A 365 -31.75 -15.39 -8.70
C TYR A 365 -32.60 -15.18 -9.95
N TYR A 366 -32.57 -13.97 -10.54
CA TYR A 366 -33.24 -13.70 -11.80
C TYR A 366 -32.80 -14.65 -12.90
N ARG A 367 -31.48 -14.87 -13.06
CA ARG A 367 -30.93 -15.79 -14.06
C ARG A 367 -31.31 -17.27 -13.81
N SER A 368 -31.48 -17.63 -12.54
CA SER A 368 -31.96 -18.99 -12.20
C SER A 368 -33.45 -19.20 -12.57
N LYS A 369 -34.29 -18.18 -12.37
CA LYS A 369 -35.71 -18.25 -12.77
C LYS A 369 -35.89 -18.38 -14.28
N HIS A 370 -34.95 -17.85 -15.06
CA HIS A 370 -34.98 -17.95 -16.54
C HIS A 370 -34.19 -19.16 -17.07
N GLY A 371 -33.94 -20.16 -16.23
CA GLY A 371 -33.34 -21.43 -16.64
C GLY A 371 -31.85 -21.39 -17.02
N VAL A 372 -31.18 -20.21 -16.87
CA VAL A 372 -29.77 -20.05 -17.20
C VAL A 372 -28.85 -20.66 -16.13
N LEU A 373 -29.25 -20.53 -14.87
CA LEU A 373 -28.54 -21.08 -13.71
C LEU A 373 -29.47 -22.03 -12.96
N LYS A 374 -28.95 -23.13 -12.39
CA LYS A 374 -29.68 -23.99 -11.46
C LYS A 374 -29.41 -23.50 -10.02
N LYS A 375 -30.48 -23.19 -9.28
CA LYS A 375 -30.38 -22.81 -7.85
C LYS A 375 -30.59 -24.06 -6.97
N VAL A 376 -29.70 -24.28 -6.00
CA VAL A 376 -29.82 -25.26 -4.93
C VAL A 376 -29.42 -24.65 -3.62
N GLY A 377 -30.37 -24.40 -2.73
CA GLY A 377 -30.16 -23.65 -1.49
C GLY A 377 -29.64 -22.22 -1.77
N THR A 378 -28.51 -21.86 -1.20
CA THR A 378 -27.83 -20.56 -1.40
C THR A 378 -26.89 -20.52 -2.61
N LYS A 379 -26.74 -21.65 -3.32
CA LYS A 379 -25.75 -21.81 -4.39
C LYS A 379 -26.43 -21.78 -5.77
N TYR A 380 -25.73 -21.18 -6.72
CA TYR A 380 -26.11 -21.10 -8.12
C TYR A 380 -25.09 -21.87 -8.96
N TYR A 381 -25.60 -22.73 -9.86
CA TYR A 381 -24.79 -23.65 -10.67
C TYR A 381 -24.97 -23.37 -12.15
N TYR A 382 -23.87 -23.42 -12.89
CA TYR A 382 -23.83 -23.47 -14.34
C TYR A 382 -23.11 -24.74 -14.79
N GLY A 383 -23.65 -25.42 -15.82
CA GLY A 383 -23.01 -26.55 -16.43
C GLY A 383 -22.98 -27.82 -15.57
N ASN A 384 -22.43 -28.90 -16.17
CA ASN A 384 -22.30 -30.23 -15.59
C ASN A 384 -20.86 -30.76 -15.75
N GLY A 385 -20.49 -31.72 -14.93
CA GLY A 385 -19.19 -32.38 -15.04
C GLY A 385 -17.99 -31.43 -14.89
N ARG A 386 -17.05 -31.49 -15.86
CA ARG A 386 -15.82 -30.71 -15.84
C ARG A 386 -16.04 -29.20 -16.10
N GLU A 387 -17.14 -28.83 -16.75
CA GLU A 387 -17.54 -27.45 -17.03
C GLU A 387 -18.55 -26.93 -16.01
N ARG A 388 -18.41 -27.30 -14.76
CA ARG A 388 -19.29 -26.87 -13.69
C ARG A 388 -18.69 -25.69 -12.93
N VAL A 389 -19.46 -24.60 -12.83
CA VAL A 389 -19.17 -23.46 -11.94
C VAL A 389 -20.29 -23.40 -10.91
N TYR A 390 -19.92 -23.16 -9.66
CA TYR A 390 -20.90 -22.78 -8.63
C TYR A 390 -20.54 -21.45 -8.01
N ILE A 391 -21.56 -20.66 -7.68
CA ILE A 391 -21.44 -19.33 -7.09
C ILE A 391 -22.22 -19.36 -5.78
N ASP A 392 -21.51 -19.26 -4.67
CA ASP A 392 -22.07 -19.12 -3.33
C ASP A 392 -21.72 -17.74 -2.78
N VAL A 393 -22.62 -16.78 -2.97
CA VAL A 393 -22.42 -15.38 -2.58
C VAL A 393 -22.15 -15.24 -1.08
N TRP A 394 -22.85 -16.02 -0.27
CA TRP A 394 -22.76 -15.93 1.18
C TRP A 394 -21.50 -16.57 1.74
N ALA A 395 -21.09 -17.70 1.19
CA ALA A 395 -19.81 -18.32 1.56
C ALA A 395 -18.63 -17.44 1.18
N MET A 396 -18.67 -16.80 0.02
CA MET A 396 -17.65 -15.85 -0.40
C MET A 396 -17.58 -14.64 0.54
N ARG A 397 -18.74 -14.08 0.95
CA ARG A 397 -18.81 -13.02 1.95
C ARG A 397 -18.15 -13.41 3.29
N LYS A 398 -18.51 -14.58 3.82
CA LYS A 398 -18.00 -15.05 5.11
C LYS A 398 -16.47 -15.20 5.11
N ALA A 399 -15.92 -15.60 3.96
CA ALA A 399 -14.47 -15.81 3.80
C ALA A 399 -13.67 -14.49 3.67
N THR A 400 -14.31 -13.37 3.30
CA THR A 400 -13.60 -12.13 2.95
C THR A 400 -13.87 -10.96 3.89
N ARG A 401 -14.89 -11.03 4.75
CA ARG A 401 -15.28 -9.86 5.58
C ARG A 401 -14.30 -9.61 6.72
N THR A 402 -13.68 -8.44 6.69
CA THR A 402 -12.83 -7.91 7.77
C THR A 402 -13.21 -6.44 7.99
N SER A 403 -13.39 -5.98 9.22
CA SER A 403 -13.58 -4.54 9.43
C SER A 403 -12.26 -3.80 9.13
N PHE A 404 -12.34 -2.52 8.73
CA PHE A 404 -11.12 -1.71 8.48
C PHE A 404 -10.20 -1.65 9.71
N LYS A 405 -10.78 -1.76 10.90
CA LYS A 405 -10.06 -1.81 12.17
C LYS A 405 -9.31 -3.12 12.34
N GLU A 406 -9.99 -4.25 12.15
CA GLU A 406 -9.38 -5.60 12.20
C GLU A 406 -8.32 -5.77 11.10
N TYR A 407 -8.56 -5.23 9.91
CA TYR A 407 -7.59 -5.27 8.82
C TYR A 407 -6.27 -4.59 9.21
N LEU A 408 -6.34 -3.41 9.82
CA LEU A 408 -5.15 -2.66 10.22
C LEU A 408 -4.27 -3.46 11.20
N PHE A 409 -4.90 -4.17 12.12
CA PHE A 409 -4.18 -5.02 13.07
C PHE A 409 -3.69 -6.33 12.43
N SER A 410 -4.46 -6.92 11.51
CA SER A 410 -4.06 -8.15 10.80
C SER A 410 -2.87 -7.94 9.87
N SER A 411 -2.77 -6.78 9.21
CA SER A 411 -1.62 -6.48 8.33
C SER A 411 -0.30 -6.41 9.11
N LYS A 412 -0.31 -5.85 10.32
CA LYS A 412 0.85 -5.89 11.22
C LYS A 412 1.19 -7.32 11.62
N TRP A 413 0.19 -8.13 11.86
CA TRP A 413 0.30 -9.53 12.24
C TRP A 413 0.98 -10.38 11.16
N ILE A 414 0.56 -10.22 9.90
CA ILE A 414 1.15 -10.93 8.76
C ILE A 414 2.64 -10.56 8.61
N ASN A 415 2.96 -9.28 8.69
CA ASN A 415 4.34 -8.80 8.56
C ASN A 415 5.25 -9.27 9.72
N GLN A 416 4.72 -9.32 10.95
CA GLN A 416 5.46 -9.85 12.08
C GLN A 416 5.58 -11.38 12.05
N ARG A 417 4.57 -12.08 11.53
CA ARG A 417 4.62 -13.54 11.38
C ARG A 417 5.69 -13.97 10.35
N GLU A 418 5.89 -13.22 9.28
CA GLU A 418 6.99 -13.45 8.33
C GLU A 418 8.38 -13.22 8.98
N LEU A 419 8.49 -12.23 9.88
CA LEU A 419 9.70 -11.97 10.69
C LEU A 419 9.90 -12.99 11.80
N LEU A 420 8.82 -13.51 12.39
CA LEU A 420 8.84 -14.47 13.51
C LEU A 420 9.08 -15.90 13.06
N ASN A 421 8.73 -16.28 11.84
CA ASN A 421 9.07 -17.59 11.26
C ASN A 421 10.60 -17.81 11.11
N SER A 422 11.38 -16.75 11.32
CA SER A 422 12.85 -16.83 11.36
C SER A 422 13.45 -17.08 12.77
N ARG A 423 12.62 -17.16 13.84
CA ARG A 423 13.08 -17.36 15.23
C ARG A 423 12.09 -18.26 16.01
N GLU A 424 12.53 -19.41 16.40
CA GLU A 424 11.75 -20.47 17.09
C GLU A 424 11.21 -20.15 18.52
N SER A 425 11.29 -18.90 19.00
CA SER A 425 11.06 -18.58 20.43
C SER A 425 9.70 -17.97 20.79
N ASN A 426 8.65 -17.98 19.92
CA ASN A 426 7.53 -17.06 20.14
C ASN A 426 6.10 -17.63 20.18
N LYS A 427 5.88 -18.82 20.79
CA LYS A 427 4.50 -19.27 21.13
C LYS A 427 3.77 -18.31 22.09
N ALA A 428 4.51 -17.65 23.00
CA ALA A 428 3.95 -16.74 23.99
C ALA A 428 3.46 -15.41 23.38
N ILE A 429 4.15 -14.89 22.37
CA ILE A 429 3.75 -13.64 21.69
C ILE A 429 2.49 -13.85 20.84
N GLY A 430 2.30 -15.04 20.25
CA GLY A 430 1.09 -15.38 19.50
C GLY A 430 -0.21 -15.26 20.29
N ALA A 431 -0.20 -15.69 21.56
CA ALA A 431 -1.37 -15.60 22.43
C ALA A 431 -1.75 -14.15 22.81
N ALA A 432 -0.76 -13.26 22.96
CA ALA A 432 -1.01 -11.85 23.29
C ALA A 432 -1.66 -11.06 22.13
N PHE A 433 -1.47 -11.48 20.88
CA PHE A 433 -2.00 -10.78 19.71
C PHE A 433 -3.52 -10.87 19.55
N GLN A 434 -4.16 -11.90 20.09
CA GLN A 434 -5.63 -12.02 20.06
C GLN A 434 -6.31 -10.85 20.79
N TYR A 435 -5.60 -10.21 21.72
CA TYR A 435 -6.12 -9.09 22.52
C TYR A 435 -5.79 -7.70 21.97
N LEU A 436 -5.05 -7.59 20.86
CA LEU A 436 -4.62 -6.28 20.32
C LEU A 436 -5.77 -5.29 20.16
N TRP A 437 -6.88 -5.74 19.59
CA TRP A 437 -8.04 -4.89 19.39
C TRP A 437 -8.69 -4.47 20.71
N SER A 438 -8.82 -5.40 21.64
CA SER A 438 -9.39 -5.14 22.97
C SER A 438 -8.53 -4.14 23.74
N LEU A 439 -7.21 -4.30 23.71
CA LEU A 439 -6.25 -3.37 24.31
C LEU A 439 -6.31 -1.99 23.66
N TRP A 440 -6.34 -1.95 22.33
CA TRP A 440 -6.48 -0.70 21.59
C TRP A 440 -7.75 0.07 21.98
N THR A 441 -8.87 -0.62 22.06
CA THR A 441 -10.15 -0.03 22.45
C THR A 441 -10.15 0.44 23.90
N LYS A 442 -9.65 -0.41 24.82
CA LYS A 442 -9.49 -0.09 26.25
C LYS A 442 -8.61 1.14 26.46
N GLN A 443 -7.52 1.26 25.71
CA GLN A 443 -6.57 2.37 25.78
C GLN A 443 -6.93 3.57 24.89
N LYS A 444 -8.04 3.52 24.14
CA LYS A 444 -8.47 4.57 23.20
C LYS A 444 -7.38 4.93 22.17
N GLY A 445 -6.60 3.94 21.74
CA GLY A 445 -5.49 4.10 20.80
C GLY A 445 -4.32 4.94 21.35
N ALA A 446 -4.15 4.99 22.66
CA ALA A 446 -3.06 5.73 23.31
C ALA A 446 -2.10 4.76 24.00
N ASP A 447 -0.82 5.15 24.04
CA ASP A 447 0.21 4.48 24.83
C ASP A 447 -0.20 4.42 26.29
N ALA A 448 -0.14 3.24 26.90
CA ALA A 448 -0.63 3.02 28.26
C ALA A 448 0.08 3.89 29.30
N ILE A 449 1.34 4.25 29.05
CA ILE A 449 2.21 4.96 29.98
C ILE A 449 2.24 6.46 29.66
N THR A 450 2.66 6.80 28.46
CA THR A 450 2.86 8.21 28.06
C THR A 450 1.56 8.92 27.69
N LYS A 451 0.49 8.15 27.45
CA LYS A 451 -0.82 8.65 26.95
C LYS A 451 -0.75 9.34 25.57
N LYS A 452 0.38 9.28 24.91
CA LYS A 452 0.50 9.72 23.51
C LYS A 452 -0.23 8.75 22.59
N ALA A 453 -0.70 9.25 21.45
CA ALA A 453 -1.33 8.38 20.46
C ALA A 453 -0.35 7.32 19.96
N LEU A 454 -0.83 6.09 19.87
CA LEU A 454 -0.09 4.99 19.27
C LEU A 454 -0.28 4.99 17.74
N ASP A 455 0.77 4.66 17.04
CA ASP A 455 0.68 4.24 15.64
C ASP A 455 0.29 2.75 15.60
N PRO A 456 -0.86 2.38 15.01
CA PRO A 456 -1.28 0.98 14.93
C PRO A 456 -0.30 0.06 14.21
N LEU A 457 0.54 0.63 13.33
CA LEU A 457 1.58 -0.11 12.61
C LEU A 457 2.93 -0.15 13.33
N ASN A 458 3.08 0.65 14.40
CA ASN A 458 4.33 0.76 15.14
C ASN A 458 4.07 0.83 16.65
N MET A 459 3.46 -0.22 17.19
CA MET A 459 3.20 -0.38 18.62
C MET A 459 3.58 -1.79 19.06
N GLU A 460 3.81 -1.96 20.35
CA GLU A 460 4.22 -3.23 20.94
C GLU A 460 3.28 -3.63 22.08
N VAL A 461 3.05 -4.95 22.22
CA VAL A 461 2.37 -5.51 23.38
C VAL A 461 3.44 -5.75 24.45
N HIS A 462 3.18 -5.24 25.64
CA HIS A 462 4.07 -5.37 26.79
C HIS A 462 3.32 -6.05 27.96
N HIS A 463 3.98 -7.03 28.60
CA HIS A 463 3.47 -7.64 29.80
C HIS A 463 3.78 -6.77 31.03
N VAL A 464 2.75 -6.37 31.77
CA VAL A 464 2.92 -5.57 33.00
C VAL A 464 3.70 -6.38 34.04
N ILE A 465 3.35 -7.65 34.20
CA ILE A 465 4.12 -8.63 34.95
C ILE A 465 4.77 -9.59 33.94
N PRO A 466 6.10 -9.68 33.84
CA PRO A 466 6.79 -10.57 32.91
C PRO A 466 6.35 -12.03 33.09
N LEU A 467 6.32 -12.80 32.01
CA LEU A 467 6.03 -14.24 32.06
C LEU A 467 7.00 -14.99 32.96
N SER A 468 8.29 -14.58 32.96
CA SER A 468 9.33 -15.12 33.90
C SER A 468 9.08 -14.79 35.38
N GLY A 469 8.24 -13.76 35.64
CA GLY A 469 7.84 -13.37 36.99
C GLY A 469 6.44 -13.84 37.39
N GLY A 470 5.87 -14.82 36.69
CA GLY A 470 4.54 -15.36 36.97
C GLY A 470 3.37 -14.59 36.28
N GLY A 471 3.68 -13.68 35.38
CA GLY A 471 2.66 -12.99 34.57
C GLY A 471 1.97 -13.94 33.58
N THR A 472 0.81 -13.51 33.09
CA THR A 472 -0.04 -14.27 32.15
C THR A 472 -0.14 -13.56 30.80
N ASN A 473 -0.62 -14.28 29.77
CA ASN A 473 -1.00 -13.70 28.47
C ASN A 473 -2.43 -13.15 28.46
N GLU A 474 -3.07 -12.99 29.62
CA GLU A 474 -4.43 -12.48 29.72
C GLU A 474 -4.47 -10.96 29.55
N LEU A 475 -5.63 -10.46 29.10
CA LEU A 475 -5.86 -9.05 28.74
C LEU A 475 -5.47 -8.06 29.86
N ASP A 476 -5.63 -8.47 31.11
CA ASP A 476 -5.38 -7.59 32.26
C ASP A 476 -3.89 -7.41 32.57
N ASN A 477 -3.05 -8.37 32.13
CA ASN A 477 -1.61 -8.28 32.23
C ASN A 477 -0.94 -7.66 31.00
N LEU A 478 -1.69 -7.22 30.00
CA LEU A 478 -1.15 -6.71 28.73
C LEU A 478 -1.47 -5.23 28.54
N ILE A 479 -0.51 -4.51 27.99
CA ILE A 479 -0.68 -3.11 27.57
C ILE A 479 -0.08 -2.88 26.19
N LEU A 480 -0.59 -1.87 25.46
CA LEU A 480 0.01 -1.38 24.23
C LEU A 480 0.85 -0.13 24.53
N ILE A 481 2.07 -0.15 24.04
CA ILE A 481 3.03 0.95 24.18
C ILE A 481 3.77 1.21 22.86
N ALA A 482 4.32 2.41 22.71
CA ALA A 482 5.23 2.71 21.61
C ALA A 482 6.58 2.00 21.80
N PRO A 483 7.32 1.67 20.72
CA PRO A 483 8.64 1.05 20.84
C PRO A 483 9.63 1.89 21.67
N GLU A 484 9.55 3.22 21.56
CA GLU A 484 10.37 4.15 22.35
C GLU A 484 10.02 4.05 23.84
N THR A 485 8.74 3.97 24.18
CA THR A 485 8.27 3.77 25.56
C THR A 485 8.73 2.41 26.09
N HIS A 486 8.65 1.34 25.26
CA HIS A 486 9.12 0.02 25.61
C HIS A 486 10.63 -0.01 25.93
N LYS A 487 11.42 0.66 25.09
CA LYS A 487 12.86 0.79 25.30
C LYS A 487 13.20 1.58 26.58
N GLN A 488 12.48 2.67 26.85
CA GLN A 488 12.64 3.44 28.09
C GLN A 488 12.25 2.64 29.33
N LEU A 489 11.23 1.82 29.24
CA LEU A 489 10.76 0.98 30.34
C LEU A 489 11.84 -0.03 30.80
N HIS A 490 12.57 -0.63 29.86
CA HIS A 490 13.59 -1.63 30.14
C HIS A 490 14.98 -1.04 30.41
N TYR A 491 15.36 0.04 29.72
CA TYR A 491 16.75 0.53 29.67
C TYR A 491 16.92 1.99 30.06
N GLY A 492 15.85 2.74 30.30
CA GLY A 492 15.91 4.17 30.62
C GLY A 492 16.49 4.44 32.02
N LYS A 493 17.35 5.45 32.13
CA LYS A 493 17.95 5.89 33.43
C LYS A 493 17.08 6.96 34.11
N ASP A 494 16.46 7.86 33.33
CA ASP A 494 15.58 8.92 33.83
C ASP A 494 14.12 8.52 33.64
N LEU A 495 13.48 8.17 34.75
CA LEU A 495 12.10 7.71 34.75
C LEU A 495 11.19 8.76 35.39
N ASP A 496 10.28 9.28 34.59
CA ASP A 496 9.08 9.96 35.10
C ASP A 496 8.31 8.97 36.03
N LYS A 497 7.71 9.49 37.11
CA LYS A 497 6.90 8.72 38.08
C LYS A 497 5.87 7.78 37.45
N ARG A 498 5.46 8.07 36.22
CA ARG A 498 4.57 7.21 35.41
C ARG A 498 5.16 5.85 35.06
N PHE A 499 6.48 5.79 34.88
CA PHE A 499 7.18 4.55 34.55
C PHE A 499 7.48 3.70 35.79
N GLU A 500 7.67 4.30 36.94
CA GLU A 500 7.99 3.59 38.17
C GLU A 500 6.92 2.57 38.56
N LYS A 501 5.63 2.91 38.34
CA LYS A 501 4.53 2.00 38.62
C LYS A 501 4.65 0.70 37.82
N TYR A 502 4.98 0.80 36.54
CA TYR A 502 5.09 -0.38 35.65
C TYR A 502 6.43 -1.09 35.85
N ARG A 503 7.49 -0.37 36.16
CA ARG A 503 8.82 -0.94 36.40
C ARG A 503 8.90 -1.78 37.68
N LYS A 504 8.11 -1.47 38.70
CA LYS A 504 8.00 -2.29 39.92
C LYS A 504 7.46 -3.70 39.63
N HIS A 505 6.72 -3.88 38.56
CA HIS A 505 6.23 -5.18 38.12
C HIS A 505 7.21 -5.93 37.20
N LEU A 506 8.31 -5.29 36.78
CA LEU A 506 9.35 -5.92 35.93
C LEU A 506 10.50 -6.55 36.78
N LYS A 507 10.63 -6.19 38.06
CA LYS A 507 11.58 -6.75 39.01
C LYS A 507 10.91 -7.83 39.81
#